data_e1096e58934fbb233eaec0be2fd9a9fd
#
_entry.id   e1096e58934fbb233eaec0be2fd9a9fd
#
_cell.length_a   1.000
_cell.length_b   1.000
_cell.length_c   1.000
_cell.angle_alpha   90.00
_cell.angle_beta   90.00
_cell.angle_gamma   90.00
#
_symmetry.space_group_name_H-M   'P 1'
#
loop_
_entity.id
_entity.type
_entity.pdbx_description
1 polymer ?
#
loop_
_entity_poly.entity_id
_entity_poly.type
_entity_poly.pdbx_seq_one_letter_code
_entity_poly.pdbx_strand_id
1 'polypeptide(L)'
;MVGTLVKQLSDGECAEDWVKMSSWEYYADNGASVYPQSTQGSPFNAASIAVTGDALTNLYEDLAAEQKARAVYDNILRLSDDPDVNEVIKFLRQREVVHFQRFGEALDNLQSKLQHKQVKGTGIKGCF
;
A
#
# COMPACT_ATOMS: atom_id res chain seq x y z
N MET A 1 1.94 -11.72 -1.37
CA MET A 1 0.61 -12.35 -1.50
C MET A 1 0.02 -12.14 -2.90
N VAL A 2 -0.26 -10.90 -3.36
CA VAL A 2 -0.86 -10.67 -4.69
C VAL A 2 -0.02 -11.26 -5.82
N GLY A 3 1.29 -11.03 -5.85
CA GLY A 3 2.18 -11.64 -6.85
C GLY A 3 2.17 -13.16 -6.84
N THR A 4 2.08 -13.79 -5.67
CA THR A 4 1.96 -15.24 -5.54
C THR A 4 0.62 -15.74 -6.08
N LEU A 5 -0.47 -15.03 -5.81
CA LEU A 5 -1.79 -15.33 -6.34
C LEU A 5 -1.80 -15.27 -7.87
N VAL A 6 -1.25 -14.19 -8.45
CA VAL A 6 -1.11 -14.04 -9.90
C VAL A 6 -0.30 -15.19 -10.50
N LYS A 7 0.82 -15.56 -9.88
CA LYS A 7 1.65 -16.69 -10.31
C LYS A 7 0.86 -18.01 -10.32
N GLN A 8 0.12 -18.29 -9.25
CA GLN A 8 -0.70 -19.51 -9.13
C GLN A 8 -1.82 -19.56 -10.16
N LEU A 9 -2.49 -18.45 -10.42
CA LEU A 9 -3.55 -18.37 -11.45
C LEU A 9 -3.02 -18.53 -12.87
N SER A 10 -1.75 -18.21 -13.09
CA SER A 10 -1.09 -18.28 -14.39
C SER A 10 -0.28 -19.56 -14.59
N ASP A 11 -0.18 -20.42 -13.59
CA ASP A 11 0.58 -21.68 -13.68
C ASP A 11 -0.06 -22.62 -14.70
N GLY A 12 0.75 -23.06 -15.67
CA GLY A 12 0.32 -23.91 -16.78
C GLY A 12 -0.13 -23.18 -18.06
N GLU A 13 -0.22 -21.85 -18.02
CA GLU A 13 -0.47 -21.05 -19.22
C GLU A 13 0.80 -20.95 -20.08
N CYS A 14 0.64 -20.94 -21.40
CA CYS A 14 1.78 -20.76 -22.28
C CYS A 14 2.20 -19.27 -22.34
N ALA A 15 3.45 -19.02 -22.75
CA ALA A 15 3.99 -17.66 -22.80
C ALA A 15 3.16 -16.70 -23.67
N GLU A 16 2.50 -17.22 -24.72
CA GLU A 16 1.63 -16.42 -25.59
C GLU A 16 0.35 -15.98 -24.88
N ASP A 17 -0.16 -16.79 -23.96
CA ASP A 17 -1.35 -16.47 -23.17
C ASP A 17 -1.02 -15.47 -22.06
N TRP A 18 0.18 -15.53 -21.48
CA TRP A 18 0.68 -14.54 -20.55
C TRP A 18 0.67 -13.12 -21.15
N VAL A 19 1.10 -12.97 -22.40
CA VAL A 19 1.10 -11.67 -23.09
C VAL A 19 -0.32 -11.12 -23.28
N LYS A 20 -1.32 -11.98 -23.38
CA LYS A 20 -2.73 -11.58 -23.50
C LYS A 20 -3.36 -11.19 -22.15
N MET A 21 -2.77 -11.64 -21.05
CA MET A 21 -3.23 -11.29 -19.70
C MET A 21 -2.66 -9.93 -19.31
N SER A 22 -3.52 -8.95 -19.03
CA SER A 22 -3.09 -7.60 -18.63
C SER A 22 -2.25 -7.56 -17.35
N SER A 23 -2.21 -8.65 -16.60
CA SER A 23 -1.46 -8.76 -15.34
C SER A 23 0.05 -8.95 -15.51
N TRP A 24 0.52 -9.40 -16.68
CA TRP A 24 1.96 -9.60 -16.91
C TRP A 24 2.76 -8.31 -16.82
N GLU A 25 2.15 -7.19 -17.13
CA GLU A 25 2.76 -5.86 -17.08
C GLU A 25 3.20 -5.45 -15.67
N TYR A 26 2.62 -6.05 -14.63
CA TYR A 26 2.88 -5.69 -13.24
C TYR A 26 3.95 -6.55 -12.57
N TYR A 27 4.35 -7.68 -13.18
CA TYR A 27 5.26 -8.63 -12.55
C TYR A 27 6.28 -9.16 -13.55
N ALA A 28 7.56 -9.13 -13.15
CA ALA A 28 8.62 -9.83 -13.86
C ALA A 28 8.68 -11.28 -13.37
N ASP A 29 8.53 -12.25 -14.26
CA ASP A 29 8.73 -13.66 -13.96
C ASP A 29 10.20 -14.04 -14.18
N ASN A 30 10.83 -14.55 -13.12
CA ASN A 30 12.21 -15.06 -13.16
C ASN A 30 12.26 -16.59 -13.06
N GLY A 31 11.17 -17.28 -13.38
CA GLY A 31 11.05 -18.72 -13.35
C GLY A 31 10.84 -19.33 -11.96
N ALA A 32 11.47 -18.79 -10.91
CA ALA A 32 11.34 -19.27 -9.53
C ALA A 32 10.45 -18.37 -8.66
N SER A 33 10.30 -17.09 -9.04
CA SER A 33 9.47 -16.12 -8.31
C SER A 33 9.04 -14.96 -9.20
N VAL A 34 8.03 -14.23 -8.74
CA VAL A 34 7.48 -13.05 -9.41
C VAL A 34 7.87 -11.81 -8.62
N TYR A 35 8.42 -10.81 -9.30
CA TYR A 35 8.82 -9.54 -8.69
C TYR A 35 7.89 -8.42 -9.14
N PRO A 36 7.44 -7.54 -8.22
CA PRO A 36 6.58 -6.41 -8.58
C PRO A 36 7.33 -5.39 -9.44
N GLN A 37 6.64 -4.90 -10.46
CA GLN A 37 7.10 -3.84 -11.34
C GLN A 37 5.94 -2.90 -11.68
N SER A 38 6.25 -1.68 -12.13
CA SER A 38 5.22 -0.78 -12.65
C SER A 38 4.74 -1.25 -14.03
N THR A 39 3.59 -0.75 -14.49
CA THR A 39 3.08 -0.98 -15.85
C THR A 39 4.05 -0.57 -16.96
N GLN A 40 5.02 0.30 -16.65
CA GLN A 40 6.09 0.75 -17.55
C GLN A 40 7.34 -0.13 -17.48
N GLY A 41 7.29 -1.24 -16.76
CA GLY A 41 8.40 -2.18 -16.62
C GLY A 41 9.49 -1.76 -15.64
N SER A 42 9.28 -0.69 -14.84
CA SER A 42 10.24 -0.29 -13.83
C SER A 42 10.14 -1.20 -12.60
N PRO A 43 11.24 -1.85 -12.17
CA PRO A 43 11.22 -2.67 -10.97
C PRO A 43 11.00 -1.83 -9.72
N PHE A 44 10.53 -2.45 -8.63
CA PHE A 44 10.43 -1.78 -7.34
C PHE A 44 11.80 -1.25 -6.90
N ASN A 45 11.83 0.03 -6.56
CA ASN A 45 13.04 0.70 -6.08
C ASN A 45 12.70 1.59 -4.88
N ALA A 46 13.39 1.39 -3.76
CA ALA A 46 13.19 2.18 -2.56
C ALA A 46 13.44 3.69 -2.77
N ALA A 47 14.26 4.06 -3.76
CA ALA A 47 14.51 5.47 -4.11
C ALA A 47 13.27 6.17 -4.73
N SER A 48 12.26 5.43 -5.17
CA SER A 48 11.00 5.98 -5.68
C SER A 48 9.96 6.26 -4.58
N ILE A 49 10.25 5.88 -3.34
CA ILE A 49 9.36 6.15 -2.21
C ILE A 49 9.39 7.65 -1.92
N ALA A 50 8.23 8.30 -2.06
CA ALA A 50 8.08 9.71 -1.76
C ALA A 50 8.13 9.95 -0.24
N VAL A 51 9.13 10.69 0.21
CA VAL A 51 9.26 11.13 1.60
C VAL A 51 9.40 12.65 1.61
N THR A 52 8.44 13.34 2.22
CA THR A 52 8.39 14.81 2.23
C THR A 52 9.28 15.45 3.30
N GLY A 53 9.77 14.66 4.27
CA GLY A 53 10.44 15.17 5.46
C GLY A 53 9.48 15.74 6.53
N ASP A 54 8.18 15.78 6.25
CA ASP A 54 7.12 16.15 7.17
C ASP A 54 6.32 14.93 7.58
N ALA A 55 6.49 14.50 8.83
CA ALA A 55 5.84 13.30 9.35
C ALA A 55 4.30 13.43 9.38
N LEU A 56 3.77 14.64 9.56
CA LEU A 56 2.33 14.87 9.57
C LEU A 56 1.74 14.63 8.17
N THR A 57 2.35 15.23 7.15
CA THR A 57 1.97 15.05 5.75
C THR A 57 2.06 13.58 5.33
N ASN A 58 3.16 12.90 5.67
CA ASN A 58 3.34 11.49 5.33
C ASN A 58 2.24 10.60 5.95
N LEU A 59 1.86 10.82 7.21
CA LEU A 59 0.80 10.06 7.86
C LEU A 59 -0.59 10.29 7.23
N TYR A 60 -0.88 11.49 6.74
CA TYR A 60 -2.12 11.74 5.98
C TYR A 60 -2.11 11.01 4.62
N GLU A 61 -0.97 10.98 3.95
CA GLU A 61 -0.82 10.22 2.69
C GLU A 61 -0.95 8.72 2.92
N ASP A 62 -0.36 8.19 4.00
CA ASP A 62 -0.49 6.79 4.38
C ASP A 62 -1.96 6.42 4.65
N LEU A 63 -2.70 7.22 5.41
CA LEU A 63 -4.14 7.02 5.63
C LEU A 63 -4.94 7.01 4.34
N ALA A 64 -4.62 7.92 3.42
CA ALA A 64 -5.27 7.99 2.11
C ALA A 64 -4.92 6.77 1.24
N ALA A 65 -3.68 6.27 1.32
CA ALA A 65 -3.23 5.09 0.59
C ALA A 65 -3.97 3.83 1.06
N GLU A 66 -4.08 3.61 2.37
CA GLU A 66 -4.81 2.48 2.95
C GLU A 66 -6.30 2.50 2.57
N GLN A 67 -6.92 3.68 2.57
CA GLN A 67 -8.31 3.83 2.15
C GLN A 67 -8.50 3.53 0.66
N LYS A 68 -7.55 3.94 -0.20
CA LYS A 68 -7.56 3.62 -1.63
C LYS A 68 -7.41 2.12 -1.86
N ALA A 69 -6.45 1.47 -1.19
CA ALA A 69 -6.24 0.03 -1.28
C ALA A 69 -7.51 -0.74 -0.89
N ARG A 70 -8.15 -0.36 0.21
CA ARG A 70 -9.42 -0.95 0.64
C ARG A 70 -10.52 -0.82 -0.42
N ALA A 71 -10.65 0.34 -1.06
CA ALA A 71 -11.61 0.57 -2.14
C ALA A 71 -11.32 -0.30 -3.37
N VAL A 72 -10.05 -0.51 -3.70
CA VAL A 72 -9.63 -1.42 -4.78
C VAL A 72 -10.01 -2.85 -4.45
N TYR A 73 -9.74 -3.33 -3.24
CA TYR A 73 -10.13 -4.68 -2.83
C TYR A 73 -11.65 -4.87 -2.83
N ASP A 74 -12.44 -3.89 -2.40
CA ASP A 74 -13.90 -3.91 -2.51
C ASP A 74 -14.36 -4.02 -3.97
N ASN A 75 -13.68 -3.37 -4.90
CA ASN A 75 -13.97 -3.46 -6.33
C ASN A 75 -13.65 -4.85 -6.88
N ILE A 76 -12.49 -5.42 -6.52
CA ILE A 76 -12.11 -6.77 -6.93
C ILE A 76 -13.13 -7.80 -6.43
N LEU A 77 -13.53 -7.73 -5.16
CA LEU A 77 -14.52 -8.62 -4.58
C LEU A 77 -15.91 -8.53 -5.23
N ARG A 78 -16.24 -7.41 -5.87
CA ARG A 78 -17.48 -7.27 -6.63
C ARG A 78 -17.41 -7.85 -8.03
N LEU A 79 -16.20 -7.95 -8.60
CA LEU A 79 -15.97 -8.41 -9.96
C LEU A 79 -15.62 -9.90 -10.04
N SER A 80 -15.02 -10.43 -8.98
CA SER A 80 -14.58 -11.82 -8.91
C SER A 80 -15.66 -12.71 -8.31
N ASP A 81 -15.96 -13.82 -8.97
CA ASP A 81 -16.79 -14.93 -8.48
C ASP A 81 -15.95 -16.13 -8.02
N ASP A 82 -14.62 -16.08 -8.19
CA ASP A 82 -13.70 -17.11 -7.74
C ASP A 82 -13.53 -17.08 -6.20
N PRO A 83 -13.89 -18.17 -5.49
CA PRO A 83 -13.82 -18.21 -4.04
C PRO A 83 -12.39 -18.14 -3.50
N ASP A 84 -11.40 -18.71 -4.18
CA ASP A 84 -10.00 -18.76 -3.73
C ASP A 84 -9.36 -17.37 -3.86
N VAL A 85 -9.63 -16.68 -4.96
CA VAL A 85 -9.25 -15.27 -5.14
C VAL A 85 -9.89 -14.40 -4.07
N ASN A 86 -11.20 -14.58 -3.86
CA ASN A 86 -11.97 -13.77 -2.92
C ASN A 86 -11.52 -13.95 -1.47
N GLU A 87 -11.06 -15.14 -1.07
CA GLU A 87 -10.54 -15.37 0.28
C GLU A 87 -9.26 -14.56 0.54
N VAL A 88 -8.33 -14.60 -0.39
CA VAL A 88 -7.07 -13.83 -0.31
C VAL A 88 -7.34 -12.32 -0.28
N ILE A 89 -8.22 -11.83 -1.14
CA ILE A 89 -8.58 -10.41 -1.22
C ILE A 89 -9.31 -9.93 0.04
N LYS A 90 -10.23 -10.74 0.60
CA LYS A 90 -10.89 -10.44 1.89
C LYS A 90 -9.88 -10.29 3.02
N PHE A 91 -8.89 -11.18 3.08
CA PHE A 91 -7.81 -11.09 4.07
C PHE A 91 -7.02 -9.79 3.91
N LEU A 92 -6.59 -9.45 2.70
CA LEU A 92 -5.86 -8.20 2.44
C LEU A 92 -6.70 -6.97 2.82
N ARG A 93 -7.97 -6.95 2.43
CA ARG A 93 -8.91 -5.88 2.78
C ARG A 93 -9.03 -5.66 4.30
N GLN A 94 -9.06 -6.74 5.08
CA GLN A 94 -9.08 -6.64 6.55
C GLN A 94 -7.77 -6.06 7.10
N ARG A 95 -6.64 -6.36 6.46
CA ARG A 95 -5.35 -5.79 6.83
C ARG A 95 -5.32 -4.27 6.67
N GLU A 96 -5.95 -3.73 5.62
CA GLU A 96 -6.01 -2.28 5.39
C GLU A 96 -6.81 -1.54 6.49
N VAL A 97 -7.80 -2.19 7.08
CA VAL A 97 -8.51 -1.63 8.25
C VAL A 97 -7.57 -1.47 9.44
N VAL A 98 -6.74 -2.48 9.70
CA VAL A 98 -5.75 -2.45 10.81
C VAL A 98 -4.65 -1.42 10.54
N HIS A 99 -4.16 -1.32 9.29
CA HIS A 99 -3.15 -0.34 8.91
C HIS A 99 -3.69 1.08 9.06
N PHE A 100 -4.88 1.35 8.54
CA PHE A 100 -5.55 2.64 8.68
C PHE A 100 -5.67 3.06 10.15
N GLN A 101 -6.08 2.15 11.03
CA GLN A 101 -6.18 2.40 12.47
C GLN A 101 -4.81 2.76 13.05
N ARG A 102 -3.75 2.01 12.73
CA ARG A 102 -2.39 2.25 13.24
C ARG A 102 -1.83 3.59 12.79
N PHE A 103 -2.03 3.96 11.53
CA PHE A 103 -1.63 5.28 11.04
C PHE A 103 -2.45 6.39 11.69
N GLY A 104 -3.75 6.17 11.94
CA GLY A 104 -4.59 7.10 12.69
C GLY A 104 -4.11 7.33 14.11
N GLU A 105 -3.76 6.27 14.83
CA GLU A 105 -3.18 6.36 16.18
C GLU A 105 -1.83 7.09 16.17
N ALA A 106 -0.98 6.82 15.18
CA ALA A 106 0.30 7.51 15.01
C ALA A 106 0.10 9.00 14.75
N LEU A 107 -0.89 9.36 13.91
CA LEU A 107 -1.24 10.74 13.59
C LEU A 107 -1.72 11.50 14.86
N ASP A 108 -2.63 10.91 15.62
CA ASP A 108 -3.15 11.50 16.86
C ASP A 108 -2.02 11.73 17.90
N ASN A 109 -1.16 10.73 18.06
CA ASN A 109 0.01 10.83 18.93
C ASN A 109 0.99 11.95 18.50
N LEU A 110 1.22 12.09 17.20
CA LEU A 110 2.09 13.14 16.66
C LEU A 110 1.47 14.53 16.88
N GLN A 111 0.20 14.70 16.56
CA GLN A 111 -0.53 15.96 16.75
C GLN A 111 -0.51 16.39 18.22
N SER A 112 -0.77 15.48 19.14
CA SER A 112 -0.72 15.73 20.59
C SER A 112 0.66 16.20 21.03
N LYS A 113 1.74 15.57 20.54
CA LYS A 113 3.12 15.99 20.84
C LYS A 113 3.45 17.39 20.30
N LEU A 114 2.96 17.71 19.10
CA LEU A 114 3.18 19.04 18.50
C LEU A 114 2.45 20.13 19.28
N GLN A 115 1.20 19.88 19.69
CA GLN A 115 0.44 20.81 20.54
C GLN A 115 1.14 21.08 21.88
N HIS A 116 1.64 20.03 22.55
CA HIS A 116 2.39 20.18 23.80
C HIS A 116 3.71 20.96 23.63
N LYS A 117 4.38 20.83 22.48
CA LYS A 117 5.56 21.62 22.16
C LYS A 117 5.23 23.10 21.99
N GLN A 118 4.14 23.43 21.32
CA GLN A 118 3.69 24.80 21.11
C GLN A 118 3.33 25.50 22.45
N VAL A 119 2.63 24.81 23.33
CA VAL A 119 2.28 25.34 24.67
C VAL A 119 3.50 25.60 25.52
N LYS A 120 4.54 24.75 25.43
CA LYS A 120 5.81 24.97 26.17
C LYS A 120 6.70 26.06 25.56
N GLY A 121 6.55 26.31 24.25
CA GLY A 121 7.31 27.34 23.52
C GLY A 121 6.79 28.76 23.69
N THR A 122 5.58 28.94 24.21
CA THR A 122 4.99 30.28 24.51
C THR A 122 5.43 30.89 25.83
N GLY A 123 6.24 30.17 26.61
CA GLY A 123 6.97 30.77 27.74
C GLY A 123 8.05 31.70 27.22
N ILE A 124 7.74 32.97 27.05
CA ILE A 124 8.68 34.05 26.73
C ILE A 124 9.73 34.06 27.82
N LYS A 125 10.88 33.44 27.57
CA LYS A 125 12.10 33.81 28.30
C LYS A 125 12.63 35.08 27.64
N GLY A 126 12.23 36.21 28.17
CA GLY A 126 12.88 37.46 27.87
C GLY A 126 14.35 37.32 28.24
N CYS A 127 15.22 37.28 27.27
CA CYS A 127 16.63 37.66 27.42
C CYS A 127 16.71 39.08 26.89
N PHE A 128 16.86 40.00 27.78
CA PHE A 128 17.44 41.30 27.51
C PHE A 128 18.96 41.18 27.65
#